data_2179cac4c7253f6e784dbcbdc6455769
#
_entry.id   2179cac4c7253f6e784dbcbdc6455769
#
_cell.length_a   1.000
_cell.length_b   1.000
_cell.length_c   1.000
_cell.angle_alpha   90.00
_cell.angle_beta   90.00
_cell.angle_gamma   90.00
#
_symmetry.space_group_name_H-M   'P 1'
#
loop_
_entity.id
_entity.type
_entity.pdbx_description
1 polymer ?
#
loop_
_entity_poly.entity_id
_entity_poly.type
_entity_poly.pdbx_seq_one_letter_code
_entity_poly.pdbx_strand_id
1 'polypeptide(L)'
;MVKEMTKESLLSAFSGESMAHMRYLIFADVAEKEGFKNVARLFRAIAYAEQVHATNHYRVLSVYNEDAKGCGGVPIGPGDTKKNLELAIRGEEFEVAEMYPTYMKIAEFQGENDALRSFTYAYKAEQIHARLYKEAKESVEAGKDLSINGKVWICPICGYTH
;
A
#
# COMPACT_ATOMS: atom_id res chain seq x y z
N MET A 1 -9.88 19.72 15.11
CA MET A 1 -9.03 19.70 13.89
C MET A 1 -7.78 18.90 14.21
N VAL A 2 -7.36 18.05 13.32
CA VAL A 2 -6.09 17.27 13.46
C VAL A 2 -4.92 18.24 13.50
N LYS A 3 -3.93 17.99 14.33
CA LYS A 3 -2.73 18.84 14.44
C LYS A 3 -1.85 18.74 13.19
N GLU A 4 -1.14 19.81 12.87
CA GLU A 4 -0.47 20.03 11.57
C GLU A 4 0.47 18.88 11.17
N MET A 5 1.33 18.41 12.07
CA MET A 5 2.26 17.31 11.73
C MET A 5 1.54 15.99 11.42
N THR A 6 0.44 15.70 12.10
CA THR A 6 -0.41 14.55 11.77
C THR A 6 -1.14 14.74 10.46
N LYS A 7 -1.63 15.97 10.16
CA LYS A 7 -2.23 16.32 8.88
C LYS A 7 -1.26 16.09 7.72
N GLU A 8 -0.04 16.59 7.82
CA GLU A 8 1.00 16.37 6.83
C GLU A 8 1.32 14.88 6.63
N SER A 9 1.40 14.12 7.73
CA SER A 9 1.59 12.66 7.68
C SER A 9 0.43 11.95 6.95
N LEU A 10 -0.82 12.36 7.22
CA LEU A 10 -2.00 11.82 6.54
C LEU A 10 -2.03 12.17 5.05
N LEU A 11 -1.67 13.40 4.68
CA LEU A 11 -1.58 13.84 3.28
C LEU A 11 -0.51 13.05 2.52
N SER A 12 0.65 12.84 3.14
CA SER A 12 1.72 12.04 2.56
C SER A 12 1.29 10.57 2.38
N ALA A 13 0.70 9.96 3.42
CA ALA A 13 0.19 8.60 3.35
C ALA A 13 -0.90 8.46 2.29
N PHE A 14 -1.93 9.30 2.29
CA PHE A 14 -2.98 9.30 1.28
C PHE A 14 -2.43 9.38 -0.15
N SER A 15 -1.43 10.25 -0.37
CA SER A 15 -0.77 10.39 -1.67
C SER A 15 -0.02 9.12 -2.07
N GLY A 16 0.75 8.54 -1.14
CA GLY A 16 1.51 7.30 -1.35
C GLY A 16 0.61 6.14 -1.73
N GLU A 17 -0.44 5.88 -0.92
CA GLU A 17 -1.41 4.81 -1.14
C GLU A 17 -2.19 4.96 -2.45
N SER A 18 -2.61 6.21 -2.78
CA SER A 18 -3.30 6.48 -4.05
C SER A 18 -2.40 6.17 -5.26
N MET A 19 -1.12 6.49 -5.17
CA MET A 19 -0.14 6.17 -6.23
C MET A 19 0.19 4.67 -6.25
N ALA A 20 0.28 4.00 -5.10
CA ALA A 20 0.49 2.56 -5.01
C ALA A 20 -0.69 1.79 -5.63
N HIS A 21 -1.93 2.19 -5.32
CA HIS A 21 -3.13 1.65 -5.94
C HIS A 21 -3.04 1.64 -7.48
N MET A 22 -2.79 2.80 -8.09
CA MET A 22 -2.70 2.91 -9.54
C MET A 22 -1.50 2.16 -10.11
N ARG A 23 -0.36 2.23 -9.45
CA ARG A 23 0.86 1.54 -9.86
C ARG A 23 0.68 0.03 -9.87
N TYR A 24 0.06 -0.55 -8.85
CA TYR A 24 -0.18 -1.98 -8.77
C TYR A 24 -1.18 -2.49 -9.81
N LEU A 25 -2.16 -1.69 -10.20
CA LEU A 25 -3.01 -2.04 -11.35
C LEU A 25 -2.21 -2.12 -12.65
N ILE A 26 -1.29 -1.19 -12.89
CA ILE A 26 -0.40 -1.20 -14.05
C ILE A 26 0.55 -2.42 -13.99
N PHE A 27 1.11 -2.74 -12.83
CA PHE A 27 1.97 -3.90 -12.63
C PHE A 27 1.22 -5.22 -12.84
N ALA A 28 -0.06 -5.27 -12.45
CA ALA A 28 -0.93 -6.42 -12.71
C ALA A 28 -1.10 -6.67 -14.22
N ASP A 29 -1.30 -5.61 -15.00
CA ASP A 29 -1.45 -5.74 -16.46
C ASP A 29 -0.16 -6.22 -17.14
N VAL A 30 1.01 -5.85 -16.63
CA VAL A 30 2.30 -6.38 -17.09
C VAL A 30 2.41 -7.87 -16.76
N ALA A 31 2.14 -8.26 -15.50
CA ALA A 31 2.19 -9.65 -15.08
C ALA A 31 1.23 -10.55 -15.86
N GLU A 32 0.03 -10.07 -16.15
CA GLU A 32 -0.96 -10.77 -16.98
C GLU A 32 -0.42 -11.03 -18.40
N LYS A 33 0.17 -10.00 -19.05
CA LYS A 33 0.75 -10.11 -20.40
C LYS A 33 1.95 -11.06 -20.44
N GLU A 34 2.73 -11.13 -19.38
CA GLU A 34 3.88 -12.03 -19.25
C GLU A 34 3.49 -13.46 -18.82
N GLY A 35 2.19 -13.71 -18.56
CA GLY A 35 1.66 -15.03 -18.23
C GLY A 35 1.63 -15.37 -16.74
N PHE A 36 2.04 -14.47 -15.87
CA PHE A 36 2.01 -14.63 -14.40
C PHE A 36 0.63 -14.20 -13.83
N LYS A 37 -0.39 -15.02 -14.12
CA LYS A 37 -1.80 -14.70 -13.81
C LYS A 37 -2.08 -14.55 -12.32
N ASN A 38 -1.45 -15.38 -11.49
CA ASN A 38 -1.64 -15.30 -10.04
C ASN A 38 -0.90 -14.10 -9.44
N VAL A 39 0.27 -13.74 -9.97
CA VAL A 39 0.95 -12.49 -9.60
C VAL A 39 0.08 -11.29 -10.00
N ALA A 40 -0.53 -11.30 -11.18
CA ALA A 40 -1.47 -10.26 -11.60
C ALA A 40 -2.68 -10.16 -10.64
N ARG A 41 -3.24 -11.31 -10.21
CA ARG A 41 -4.31 -11.33 -9.20
C ARG A 41 -3.86 -10.77 -7.86
N LEU A 42 -2.65 -11.08 -7.41
CA LEU A 42 -2.07 -10.54 -6.18
C LEU A 42 -1.95 -9.02 -6.26
N PHE A 43 -1.37 -8.49 -7.34
CA PHE A 43 -1.27 -7.03 -7.54
C PHE A 43 -2.64 -6.35 -7.52
N ARG A 44 -3.67 -6.90 -8.20
CA ARG A 44 -5.03 -6.34 -8.18
C ARG A 44 -5.65 -6.39 -6.78
N ALA A 45 -5.43 -7.47 -6.04
CA ALA A 45 -5.94 -7.59 -4.68
C ALA A 45 -5.30 -6.55 -3.73
N ILE A 46 -3.97 -6.43 -3.77
CA ILE A 46 -3.27 -5.45 -2.95
C ILE A 46 -3.60 -4.02 -3.42
N ALA A 47 -3.73 -3.76 -4.73
CA ALA A 47 -4.22 -2.46 -5.20
C ALA A 47 -5.57 -2.06 -4.55
N TYR A 48 -6.47 -3.01 -4.31
CA TYR A 48 -7.69 -2.73 -3.57
C TYR A 48 -7.44 -2.46 -2.08
N ALA A 49 -6.46 -3.13 -1.46
CA ALA A 49 -6.06 -2.82 -0.09
C ALA A 49 -5.55 -1.37 0.03
N GLU A 50 -4.70 -0.91 -0.90
CA GLU A 50 -4.20 0.48 -0.94
C GLU A 50 -5.33 1.50 -1.13
N GLN A 51 -6.35 1.16 -1.92
CA GLN A 51 -7.56 1.98 -2.01
C GLN A 51 -8.26 2.11 -0.66
N VAL A 52 -8.34 1.04 0.13
CA VAL A 52 -8.93 1.06 1.48
C VAL A 52 -8.08 1.92 2.42
N HIS A 53 -6.75 1.79 2.38
CA HIS A 53 -5.83 2.61 3.18
C HIS A 53 -5.96 4.09 2.84
N ALA A 54 -5.86 4.45 1.56
CA ALA A 54 -6.06 5.82 1.08
C ALA A 54 -7.41 6.39 1.53
N THR A 55 -8.49 5.61 1.40
CA THR A 55 -9.83 6.02 1.84
C THR A 55 -9.89 6.29 3.35
N ASN A 56 -9.23 5.48 4.17
CA ASN A 56 -9.20 5.67 5.61
C ASN A 56 -8.42 6.95 6.00
N HIS A 57 -7.27 7.21 5.38
CA HIS A 57 -6.51 8.44 5.59
C HIS A 57 -7.31 9.67 5.16
N TYR A 58 -7.95 9.61 4.00
CA TYR A 58 -8.79 10.70 3.49
C TYR A 58 -9.99 11.00 4.41
N ARG A 59 -10.63 9.97 4.98
CA ARG A 59 -11.74 10.17 5.92
C ARG A 59 -11.32 10.96 7.17
N VAL A 60 -10.11 10.72 7.68
CA VAL A 60 -9.58 11.52 8.80
C VAL A 60 -9.29 12.96 8.36
N LEU A 61 -8.81 13.16 7.13
CA LEU A 61 -8.56 14.48 6.56
C LEU A 61 -9.85 15.26 6.24
N SER A 62 -10.98 14.58 6.03
CA SER A 62 -12.22 15.22 5.57
C SER A 62 -12.79 16.27 6.53
N VAL A 63 -12.32 16.32 7.78
CA VAL A 63 -12.68 17.35 8.76
C VAL A 63 -12.23 18.76 8.37
N TYR A 64 -11.26 18.89 7.45
CA TYR A 64 -10.73 20.20 7.04
C TYR A 64 -11.60 20.92 6.02
N ASN A 65 -12.25 20.17 5.11
CA ASN A 65 -13.09 20.72 4.03
C ASN A 65 -12.40 21.87 3.26
N GLU A 66 -11.12 21.69 2.96
CA GLU A 66 -10.26 22.65 2.26
C GLU A 66 -9.36 21.96 1.23
N ASP A 67 -8.84 22.72 0.28
CA ASP A 67 -7.84 22.21 -0.65
C ASP A 67 -6.49 22.03 0.05
N ALA A 68 -5.83 20.89 -0.20
CA ALA A 68 -4.50 20.60 0.31
C ALA A 68 -3.63 19.96 -0.76
N LYS A 69 -2.31 20.12 -0.63
CA LYS A 69 -1.33 19.45 -1.49
C LYS A 69 -0.68 18.32 -0.71
N GLY A 70 -0.79 17.09 -1.22
CA GLY A 70 -0.07 15.94 -0.74
C GLY A 70 1.07 15.58 -1.68
N CYS A 71 2.21 15.14 -1.13
CA CYS A 71 3.33 14.61 -1.91
C CYS A 71 3.69 13.24 -1.38
N GLY A 72 3.95 12.29 -2.28
CA GLY A 72 4.47 10.98 -1.98
C GLY A 72 5.61 10.62 -2.94
N GLY A 73 6.55 9.79 -2.47
CA GLY A 73 7.57 9.22 -3.34
C GLY A 73 6.96 8.14 -4.23
N VAL A 74 7.32 8.12 -5.50
CA VAL A 74 6.85 7.09 -6.43
C VAL A 74 8.01 6.55 -7.27
N PRO A 75 8.25 5.22 -7.26
CA PRO A 75 9.14 4.63 -8.24
C PRO A 75 8.50 4.68 -9.62
N ILE A 76 9.25 5.15 -10.60
CA ILE A 76 8.80 5.22 -11.98
C ILE A 76 9.10 3.90 -12.70
N GLY A 77 8.09 3.30 -13.28
CA GLY A 77 8.06 2.10 -14.10
C GLY A 77 6.95 2.21 -15.14
N PRO A 78 6.49 1.11 -15.72
CA PRO A 78 6.74 -0.28 -15.34
C PRO A 78 8.02 -0.85 -15.96
N GLY A 79 8.60 -1.85 -15.28
CA GLY A 79 9.54 -2.81 -15.86
C GLY A 79 8.80 -4.12 -16.22
N ASP A 80 9.55 -5.21 -16.32
CA ASP A 80 8.98 -6.55 -16.32
C ASP A 80 8.38 -6.92 -14.95
N THR A 81 7.69 -8.04 -14.86
CA THR A 81 7.04 -8.49 -13.62
C THR A 81 8.02 -8.61 -12.45
N LYS A 82 9.24 -9.13 -12.69
CA LYS A 82 10.27 -9.22 -11.66
C LYS A 82 10.65 -7.84 -11.13
N LYS A 83 10.91 -6.88 -12.02
CA LYS A 83 11.26 -5.51 -11.65
C LYS A 83 10.13 -4.80 -10.93
N ASN A 84 8.90 -5.02 -11.35
CA ASN A 84 7.72 -4.45 -10.71
C ASN A 84 7.53 -4.98 -9.28
N LEU A 85 7.79 -6.27 -9.05
CA LEU A 85 7.78 -6.88 -7.71
C LEU A 85 8.91 -6.29 -6.83
N GLU A 86 10.11 -6.06 -7.36
CA GLU A 86 11.19 -5.38 -6.63
C GLU A 86 10.81 -3.97 -6.18
N LEU A 87 10.15 -3.22 -7.06
CA LEU A 87 9.67 -1.87 -6.75
C LEU A 87 8.56 -1.88 -5.69
N ALA A 88 7.63 -2.85 -5.78
CA ALA A 88 6.59 -3.04 -4.78
C ALA A 88 7.19 -3.40 -3.42
N ILE A 89 8.02 -4.44 -3.33
CA ILE A 89 8.69 -4.86 -2.09
C ILE A 89 9.40 -3.68 -1.41
N ARG A 90 10.15 -2.89 -2.16
CA ARG A 90 10.86 -1.73 -1.61
C ARG A 90 9.91 -0.68 -1.04
N GLY A 91 8.75 -0.48 -1.67
CA GLY A 91 7.71 0.42 -1.17
C GLY A 91 7.15 -0.06 0.17
N GLU A 92 6.64 -1.30 0.21
CA GLU A 92 6.08 -1.89 1.41
C GLU A 92 7.10 -1.95 2.57
N GLU A 93 8.36 -2.30 2.29
CA GLU A 93 9.41 -2.34 3.30
C GLU A 93 9.73 -0.94 3.88
N PHE A 94 9.71 0.09 3.05
CA PHE A 94 9.87 1.48 3.52
C PHE A 94 8.69 1.88 4.41
N GLU A 95 7.47 1.53 4.04
CA GLU A 95 6.27 1.82 4.80
C GLU A 95 6.27 1.13 6.16
N VAL A 96 6.73 -0.12 6.20
CA VAL A 96 6.85 -0.91 7.44
C VAL A 96 8.02 -0.46 8.32
N ALA A 97 9.18 -0.16 7.72
CA ALA A 97 10.39 0.12 8.50
C ALA A 97 10.46 1.57 9.00
N GLU A 98 9.94 2.53 8.22
CA GLU A 98 10.16 3.96 8.47
C GLU A 98 8.87 4.77 8.51
N MET A 99 8.04 4.71 7.46
CA MET A 99 6.94 5.65 7.26
C MET A 99 5.85 5.50 8.34
N TYR A 100 5.19 4.36 8.41
CA TYR A 100 4.10 4.15 9.37
C TYR A 100 4.53 4.17 10.82
N PRO A 101 5.66 3.56 11.24
CA PRO A 101 6.15 3.70 12.62
C PRO A 101 6.33 5.16 13.03
N THR A 102 6.87 5.99 12.13
CA THR A 102 7.06 7.42 12.39
C THR A 102 5.72 8.16 12.47
N TYR A 103 4.80 7.93 11.52
CA TYR A 103 3.49 8.60 11.51
C TYR A 103 2.63 8.21 12.70
N MET A 104 2.66 6.95 13.13
CA MET A 104 1.99 6.49 14.34
C MET A 104 2.51 7.20 15.57
N LYS A 105 3.84 7.40 15.69
CA LYS A 105 4.43 8.13 16.83
C LYS A 105 4.06 9.62 16.83
N ILE A 106 3.98 10.25 15.68
CA ILE A 106 3.50 11.64 15.54
C ILE A 106 2.03 11.73 16.00
N ALA A 107 1.17 10.85 15.50
CA ALA A 107 -0.25 10.84 15.85
C ALA A 107 -0.46 10.54 17.35
N GLU A 108 0.27 9.59 17.91
CA GLU A 108 0.25 9.26 19.34
C GLU A 108 0.67 10.47 20.20
N PHE A 109 1.80 11.10 19.87
CA PHE A 109 2.30 12.29 20.59
C PHE A 109 1.31 13.47 20.51
N GLN A 110 0.62 13.61 19.39
CA GLN A 110 -0.35 14.67 19.19
C GLN A 110 -1.76 14.34 19.73
N GLY A 111 -2.00 13.10 20.16
CA GLY A 111 -3.30 12.66 20.66
C GLY A 111 -4.37 12.45 19.57
N GLU A 112 -3.94 12.19 18.32
CA GLU A 112 -4.80 12.05 17.15
C GLU A 112 -5.19 10.58 16.94
N ASN A 113 -6.12 10.08 17.74
CA ASN A 113 -6.48 8.65 17.80
C ASN A 113 -7.06 8.11 16.48
N ASP A 114 -7.80 8.90 15.72
CA ASP A 114 -8.36 8.46 14.43
C ASP A 114 -7.27 8.29 13.38
N ALA A 115 -6.28 9.19 13.35
CA ALA A 115 -5.11 9.05 12.50
C ALA A 115 -4.26 7.85 12.92
N LEU A 116 -3.99 7.68 14.23
CA LEU A 116 -3.25 6.54 14.76
C LEU A 116 -3.91 5.21 14.37
N ARG A 117 -5.24 5.13 14.46
CA ARG A 117 -5.99 3.93 14.03
C ARG A 117 -5.82 3.68 12.52
N SER A 118 -5.94 4.73 11.69
CA SER A 118 -5.81 4.63 10.23
C SER A 118 -4.42 4.14 9.83
N PHE A 119 -3.35 4.73 10.40
CA PHE A 119 -1.97 4.29 10.17
C PHE A 119 -1.70 2.86 10.68
N THR A 120 -2.29 2.48 11.83
CA THR A 120 -2.13 1.13 12.39
C THR A 120 -2.75 0.06 11.47
N TYR A 121 -3.88 0.36 10.82
CA TYR A 121 -4.53 -0.54 9.88
C TYR A 121 -3.65 -0.81 8.66
N ALA A 122 -3.16 0.24 8.02
CA ALA A 122 -2.24 0.13 6.90
C ALA A 122 -0.95 -0.60 7.32
N TYR A 123 -0.26 -0.15 8.36
CA TYR A 123 0.98 -0.78 8.86
C TYR A 123 0.90 -2.30 9.01
N LYS A 124 -0.22 -2.83 9.51
CA LYS A 124 -0.41 -4.27 9.66
C LYS A 124 -0.62 -4.99 8.33
N ALA A 125 -1.23 -4.34 7.37
CA ALA A 125 -1.44 -4.90 6.05
C ALA A 125 -0.13 -4.91 5.23
N GLU A 126 0.67 -3.81 5.28
CA GLU A 126 1.92 -3.69 4.54
C GLU A 126 2.96 -4.76 4.91
N GLN A 127 2.97 -5.21 6.18
CA GLN A 127 3.81 -6.35 6.60
C GLN A 127 3.46 -7.64 5.83
N ILE A 128 2.17 -7.84 5.52
CA ILE A 128 1.69 -8.99 4.77
C ILE A 128 1.98 -8.80 3.29
N HIS A 129 1.73 -7.61 2.75
CA HIS A 129 1.99 -7.27 1.36
C HIS A 129 3.47 -7.47 1.01
N ALA A 130 4.39 -6.95 1.83
CA ALA A 130 5.83 -7.14 1.65
C ALA A 130 6.21 -8.62 1.58
N ARG A 131 5.64 -9.47 2.44
CA ARG A 131 5.89 -10.92 2.43
C ARG A 131 5.33 -11.57 1.17
N LEU A 132 4.09 -11.27 0.80
CA LEU A 132 3.44 -11.85 -0.37
C LEU A 132 4.15 -11.48 -1.68
N TYR A 133 4.61 -10.24 -1.80
CA TYR A 133 5.40 -9.82 -2.97
C TYR A 133 6.77 -10.50 -3.03
N LYS A 134 7.42 -10.79 -1.89
CA LYS A 134 8.66 -11.57 -1.86
C LYS A 134 8.43 -13.00 -2.36
N GLU A 135 7.39 -13.69 -1.87
CA GLU A 135 7.00 -15.03 -2.30
C GLU A 135 6.68 -15.05 -3.82
N ALA A 136 5.98 -14.01 -4.31
CA ALA A 136 5.70 -13.86 -5.74
C ALA A 136 6.98 -13.66 -6.55
N LYS A 137 7.93 -12.84 -6.07
CA LYS A 137 9.20 -12.59 -6.73
C LYS A 137 10.04 -13.87 -6.84
N GLU A 138 10.15 -14.64 -5.76
CA GLU A 138 10.86 -15.93 -5.77
C GLU A 138 10.27 -16.90 -6.81
N SER A 139 8.92 -16.95 -6.92
CA SER A 139 8.25 -17.77 -7.92
C SER A 139 8.57 -17.34 -9.34
N VAL A 140 8.50 -16.02 -9.63
CA VAL A 140 8.82 -15.45 -10.94
C VAL A 140 10.30 -15.68 -11.30
N GLU A 141 11.23 -15.54 -10.36
CA GLU A 141 12.66 -15.82 -10.57
C GLU A 141 12.93 -17.31 -10.88
N ALA A 142 12.09 -18.20 -10.38
CA ALA A 142 12.12 -19.62 -10.71
C ALA A 142 11.39 -19.95 -12.04
N GLY A 143 10.93 -18.95 -12.79
CA GLY A 143 10.19 -19.11 -14.04
C GLY A 143 8.79 -19.70 -13.85
N LYS A 144 8.18 -19.55 -12.67
CA LYS A 144 6.87 -20.10 -12.31
C LYS A 144 5.94 -18.96 -11.87
N ASP A 145 4.63 -19.17 -12.09
CA ASP A 145 3.64 -18.30 -11.49
C ASP A 145 3.49 -18.58 -9.98
N LEU A 146 3.02 -17.58 -9.24
CA LEU A 146 2.75 -17.71 -7.81
C LEU A 146 1.67 -18.78 -7.57
N SER A 147 1.88 -19.64 -6.59
CA SER A 147 0.87 -20.62 -6.18
C SER A 147 -0.13 -19.99 -5.20
N ILE A 148 -1.31 -19.66 -5.69
CA ILE A 148 -2.43 -19.17 -4.85
C ILE A 148 -3.50 -20.26 -4.77
N ASN A 149 -3.64 -20.86 -3.60
CA ASN A 149 -4.69 -21.83 -3.33
C ASN A 149 -5.95 -21.11 -2.86
N GLY A 150 -6.88 -20.85 -3.80
CA GLY A 150 -8.16 -20.20 -3.48
C GLY A 150 -8.24 -18.72 -3.81
N LYS A 151 -8.82 -17.95 -2.89
CA LYS A 151 -9.06 -16.50 -3.05
C LYS A 151 -8.12 -15.69 -2.17
N VAL A 152 -7.73 -14.52 -2.63
CA VAL A 152 -7.11 -13.49 -1.79
C VAL A 152 -8.24 -12.62 -1.23
N TRP A 153 -8.31 -12.51 0.08
CA TRP A 153 -9.35 -11.75 0.78
C TRP A 153 -8.79 -10.44 1.29
N ILE A 154 -9.50 -9.36 1.02
CA ILE A 154 -9.16 -8.03 1.52
C ILE A 154 -10.29 -7.55 2.43
N CYS A 155 -9.94 -7.14 3.64
CA CYS A 155 -10.89 -6.51 4.55
C CYS A 155 -11.28 -5.12 4.02
N PRO A 156 -12.57 -4.86 3.73
CA PRO A 156 -12.99 -3.57 3.18
C PRO A 156 -12.95 -2.42 4.22
N ILE A 157 -12.65 -2.74 5.48
CA ILE A 157 -12.57 -1.75 6.57
C ILE A 157 -11.13 -1.31 6.81
N CYS A 158 -10.19 -2.24 6.83
CA CYS A 158 -8.81 -1.96 7.23
C CYS A 158 -7.75 -2.34 6.19
N GLY A 159 -8.13 -2.89 5.03
CA GLY A 159 -7.17 -3.33 4.00
C GLY A 159 -6.41 -4.62 4.34
N TYR A 160 -6.63 -5.22 5.51
CA TYR A 160 -5.93 -6.45 5.88
C TYR A 160 -6.12 -7.53 4.81
N THR A 161 -5.02 -8.14 4.40
CA THR A 161 -4.94 -9.11 3.31
C THR A 161 -4.73 -10.53 3.85
N HIS A 162 -5.56 -11.49 3.39
CA HIS A 162 -5.54 -12.88 3.85
C HIS A 162 -5.67 -13.87 2.69
#